data_d5326f54a31759130668e0833e2ce32c
#
_entry.id   d5326f54a31759130668e0833e2ce32c
#
_cell.length_a   1.000
_cell.length_b   1.000
_cell.length_c   1.000
_cell.angle_alpha   90.00
_cell.angle_beta   90.00
_cell.angle_gamma   90.00
#
_symmetry.space_group_name_H-M   'P 1'
#
loop_
_entity.id
_entity.type
_entity.pdbx_description
1 polymer ?
#
loop_
_entity_poly.entity_id
_entity_poly.type
_entity_poly.pdbx_seq_one_letter_code
_entity_poly.pdbx_strand_id
1 'polypeptide(L)'
;MMKKLLLTAAIAFAFAAPVFAAGSHDGGHDEGHADKHAEMMIGMPGDAADVDRTIDVTMRETDDGDMIFEPASFEIAKGETIRFNVMNKGELEHEFVIDTIEGNAEHKIAMEKMDMEHDDPNSIRLDEGGSGEVIWTFANEGAFEFACLIPGHYESGMHGPITVGEKMAKAEVVYTKGTITKVNAKSGKVTIDHGPLLNLDMPAMKMVFRADEAMIAQMSEGQNIEFVAEPVKGKLTVTHLK
;
A
#
# COMPACT_ATOMS: atom_id res chain seq x y z
N MET A 1 37.09 -55.51 -56.15
CA MET A 1 35.75 -55.50 -55.50
C MET A 1 35.96 -55.35 -54.00
N MET A 2 35.87 -54.14 -53.49
CA MET A 2 36.15 -53.84 -52.09
C MET A 2 34.81 -53.78 -51.35
N LYS A 3 34.61 -54.64 -50.34
CA LYS A 3 33.47 -54.63 -49.44
C LYS A 3 33.73 -53.61 -48.33
N LYS A 4 32.91 -52.59 -48.31
CA LYS A 4 32.89 -51.58 -47.22
C LYS A 4 32.11 -52.14 -46.00
N LEU A 5 32.77 -52.21 -44.87
CA LEU A 5 32.21 -52.60 -43.59
C LEU A 5 31.69 -51.35 -42.91
N LEU A 6 30.40 -51.27 -42.66
CA LEU A 6 29.75 -50.19 -41.89
C LEU A 6 29.78 -50.58 -40.42
N LEU A 7 30.47 -49.75 -39.62
CA LEU A 7 30.51 -49.88 -38.16
C LEU A 7 29.45 -48.94 -37.56
N THR A 8 28.41 -49.51 -37.03
CA THR A 8 27.37 -48.77 -36.28
C THR A 8 27.80 -48.64 -34.82
N ALA A 9 28.12 -47.40 -34.41
CA ALA A 9 28.37 -47.07 -33.01
C ALA A 9 27.02 -46.79 -32.30
N ALA A 10 26.68 -47.60 -31.32
CA ALA A 10 25.55 -47.39 -30.41
C ALA A 10 26.00 -46.46 -29.27
N ILE A 11 25.43 -45.25 -29.20
CA ILE A 11 25.63 -44.33 -28.10
C ILE A 11 24.58 -44.66 -27.02
N ALA A 12 25.05 -45.19 -25.90
CA ALA A 12 24.21 -45.38 -24.70
C ALA A 12 24.13 -44.06 -23.94
N PHE A 13 22.93 -43.46 -23.87
CA PHE A 13 22.63 -42.36 -22.97
C PHE A 13 22.41 -42.92 -21.57
N ALA A 14 23.31 -42.63 -20.65
CA ALA A 14 23.11 -42.86 -19.22
C ALA A 14 22.29 -41.68 -18.64
N PHE A 15 21.06 -41.93 -18.25
CA PHE A 15 20.28 -41.01 -17.45
C PHE A 15 20.80 -41.04 -16.00
N ALA A 16 21.48 -39.98 -15.57
CA ALA A 16 21.78 -39.74 -14.17
C ALA A 16 20.54 -39.13 -13.51
N ALA A 17 19.89 -39.92 -12.65
CA ALA A 17 18.84 -39.40 -11.76
C ALA A 17 19.49 -38.55 -10.65
N PRO A 18 18.94 -37.37 -10.27
CA PRO A 18 19.42 -36.65 -9.12
C PRO A 18 19.02 -37.40 -7.84
N VAL A 19 20.01 -37.79 -7.06
CA VAL A 19 19.83 -38.31 -5.72
C VAL A 19 19.53 -37.10 -4.82
N PHE A 20 18.28 -36.96 -4.36
CA PHE A 20 17.95 -36.10 -3.23
C PHE A 20 18.50 -36.73 -1.97
N ALA A 21 19.56 -36.19 -1.42
CA ALA A 21 20.03 -36.53 -0.09
C ALA A 21 19.03 -35.88 0.92
N ALA A 22 18.19 -36.75 1.51
CA ALA A 22 17.43 -36.39 2.70
C ALA A 22 18.40 -36.29 3.88
N GLY A 23 18.88 -35.08 4.15
CA GLY A 23 19.58 -34.76 5.38
C GLY A 23 18.52 -34.55 6.48
N SER A 24 18.32 -35.52 7.33
CA SER A 24 17.60 -35.36 8.59
C SER A 24 18.49 -34.57 9.54
N HIS A 25 18.24 -33.28 9.70
CA HIS A 25 18.69 -32.51 10.85
C HIS A 25 17.56 -32.48 11.86
N ASP A 26 17.68 -33.45 12.81
CA ASP A 26 16.97 -33.42 14.08
C ASP A 26 17.74 -32.45 14.98
N GLY A 27 17.23 -31.24 15.07
CA GLY A 27 17.78 -30.16 15.90
C GLY A 27 16.63 -29.19 16.15
N GLY A 28 15.87 -29.46 17.22
CA GLY A 28 14.73 -28.65 17.62
C GLY A 28 15.16 -27.23 17.95
N HIS A 29 14.56 -26.29 17.27
CA HIS A 29 14.31 -24.95 17.78
C HIS A 29 12.84 -24.67 17.45
N ASP A 30 12.05 -24.82 18.51
CA ASP A 30 10.60 -24.57 18.54
C ASP A 30 10.40 -23.05 18.80
N GLU A 31 10.86 -22.22 17.86
CA GLU A 31 10.72 -20.74 17.93
C GLU A 31 10.04 -20.14 16.68
N GLY A 32 9.59 -20.97 15.72
CA GLY A 32 9.01 -20.50 14.48
C GLY A 32 7.48 -20.46 14.42
N HIS A 33 6.76 -20.62 15.53
CA HIS A 33 5.30 -20.75 15.50
C HIS A 33 4.54 -19.45 15.74
N ALA A 34 5.11 -18.46 16.42
CA ALA A 34 4.46 -17.16 16.64
C ALA A 34 4.39 -16.37 15.33
N ASP A 35 5.50 -16.30 14.58
CA ASP A 35 5.60 -15.50 13.35
C ASP A 35 4.66 -15.98 12.24
N LYS A 36 4.54 -17.32 12.06
CA LYS A 36 3.62 -17.88 11.04
C LYS A 36 2.14 -17.66 11.35
N HIS A 37 1.77 -17.60 12.63
CA HIS A 37 0.41 -17.31 13.03
C HIS A 37 0.08 -15.82 12.87
N ALA A 38 1.03 -14.94 13.15
CA ALA A 38 0.88 -13.50 12.93
C ALA A 38 0.70 -13.18 11.44
N GLU A 39 1.51 -13.75 10.55
CA GLU A 39 1.36 -13.60 9.10
C GLU A 39 -0.03 -14.03 8.62
N MET A 40 -0.58 -15.13 9.14
CA MET A 40 -1.93 -15.59 8.81
C MET A 40 -3.03 -14.66 9.34
N MET A 41 -2.79 -13.90 10.41
CA MET A 41 -3.75 -12.95 10.95
C MET A 41 -3.86 -11.68 10.11
N ILE A 42 -2.75 -11.16 9.60
CA ILE A 42 -2.76 -9.96 8.75
C ILE A 42 -2.95 -10.29 7.25
N GLY A 43 -2.70 -11.52 6.84
CA GLY A 43 -2.81 -11.97 5.45
C GLY A 43 -1.62 -12.80 4.98
N MET A 44 -1.15 -12.55 3.78
CA MET A 44 -0.09 -13.32 3.13
C MET A 44 0.70 -12.48 2.13
N PRO A 45 1.92 -12.89 1.77
CA PRO A 45 2.67 -12.28 0.67
C PRO A 45 1.82 -12.23 -0.61
N GLY A 46 1.77 -11.07 -1.25
CA GLY A 46 1.02 -10.85 -2.47
C GLY A 46 1.83 -11.10 -3.73
N ASP A 47 1.16 -11.42 -4.84
CA ASP A 47 1.79 -11.48 -6.16
C ASP A 47 1.80 -10.08 -6.81
N ALA A 48 2.92 -9.73 -7.48
CA ALA A 48 3.06 -8.47 -8.18
C ALA A 48 2.04 -8.28 -9.33
N ALA A 49 1.51 -9.39 -9.86
CA ALA A 49 0.47 -9.38 -10.88
C ALA A 49 -0.93 -9.06 -10.34
N ASP A 50 -1.15 -9.27 -9.04
CA ASP A 50 -2.45 -9.13 -8.38
C ASP A 50 -2.57 -7.83 -7.57
N VAL A 51 -1.63 -6.90 -7.71
CA VAL A 51 -1.62 -5.63 -6.98
C VAL A 51 -2.83 -4.76 -7.37
N ASP A 52 -3.70 -4.51 -6.39
CA ASP A 52 -4.86 -3.62 -6.55
C ASP A 52 -4.46 -2.14 -6.45
N ARG A 53 -3.49 -1.81 -5.58
CA ARG A 53 -3.06 -0.44 -5.29
C ARG A 53 -1.59 -0.39 -4.84
N THR A 54 -0.93 0.70 -5.21
CA THR A 54 0.42 1.01 -4.72
C THR A 54 0.35 2.18 -3.73
N ILE A 55 1.09 2.06 -2.64
CA ILE A 55 1.28 3.11 -1.63
C ILE A 55 2.77 3.43 -1.55
N ASP A 56 3.13 4.67 -1.80
CA ASP A 56 4.50 5.13 -1.59
C ASP A 56 4.69 5.47 -0.11
N VAL A 57 5.70 4.85 0.52
CA VAL A 57 6.04 5.03 1.94
C VAL A 57 7.42 5.67 2.04
N THR A 58 7.51 6.76 2.77
CA THR A 58 8.79 7.40 3.09
C THR A 58 9.10 7.17 4.57
N MET A 59 10.32 6.77 4.86
CA MET A 59 10.92 6.67 6.19
C MET A 59 11.93 7.80 6.36
N ARG A 60 11.89 8.52 7.47
CA ARG A 60 12.83 9.61 7.75
C ARG A 60 12.76 10.11 9.19
N GLU A 61 13.79 10.83 9.59
CA GLU A 61 13.80 11.67 10.78
C GLU A 61 13.20 13.05 10.47
N THR A 62 12.71 13.72 11.50
CA THR A 62 12.29 15.13 11.46
C THR A 62 13.37 16.02 12.06
N ASP A 63 13.31 17.32 11.83
CA ASP A 63 14.21 18.31 12.42
C ASP A 63 14.14 18.34 13.96
N ASP A 64 13.03 17.88 14.55
CA ASP A 64 12.79 17.78 15.98
C ASP A 64 13.31 16.46 16.58
N GLY A 65 13.78 15.54 15.74
CA GLY A 65 14.35 14.25 16.13
C GLY A 65 13.32 13.10 16.23
N ASP A 66 12.06 13.32 15.85
CA ASP A 66 11.09 12.24 15.72
C ASP A 66 11.42 11.39 14.49
N MET A 67 11.12 10.11 14.57
CA MET A 67 11.24 9.18 13.43
C MET A 67 9.86 8.83 12.92
N ILE A 68 9.63 9.01 11.62
CA ILE A 68 8.29 8.94 11.05
C ILE A 68 8.20 8.14 9.77
N PHE A 69 7.01 7.62 9.54
CA PHE A 69 6.55 7.18 8.23
C PHE A 69 5.61 8.22 7.60
N GLU A 70 5.69 8.38 6.31
CA GLU A 70 4.74 9.16 5.51
C GLU A 70 4.20 8.30 4.36
N PRO A 71 2.87 8.02 4.34
CA PRO A 71 1.81 8.48 5.26
C PRO A 71 1.89 7.80 6.63
N ALA A 72 1.30 8.45 7.65
CA ALA A 72 1.31 8.00 9.04
C ALA A 72 0.23 6.96 9.39
N SER A 73 -0.61 6.56 8.44
CA SER A 73 -1.66 5.53 8.63
C SER A 73 -2.11 4.97 7.29
N PHE A 74 -2.61 3.74 7.30
CA PHE A 74 -3.19 3.11 6.11
C PHE A 74 -4.62 2.64 6.39
N GLU A 75 -5.50 2.92 5.42
CA GLU A 75 -6.83 2.31 5.32
C GLU A 75 -6.87 1.39 4.12
N ILE A 76 -7.15 0.12 4.33
CA ILE A 76 -7.04 -0.95 3.36
C ILE A 76 -8.35 -1.74 3.35
N ALA A 77 -8.77 -2.17 2.19
CA ALA A 77 -9.92 -3.04 2.06
C ALA A 77 -9.52 -4.51 2.29
N LYS A 78 -10.39 -5.25 2.96
CA LYS A 78 -10.22 -6.71 3.07
C LYS A 78 -10.09 -7.35 1.69
N GLY A 79 -9.10 -8.21 1.55
CA GLY A 79 -8.75 -8.88 0.30
C GLY A 79 -7.95 -8.02 -0.68
N GLU A 80 -7.63 -6.78 -0.34
CA GLU A 80 -6.82 -5.90 -1.19
C GLU A 80 -5.34 -6.32 -1.13
N THR A 81 -4.70 -6.41 -2.31
CA THR A 81 -3.26 -6.61 -2.43
C THR A 81 -2.58 -5.27 -2.63
N ILE A 82 -1.76 -4.90 -1.68
CA ILE A 82 -1.05 -3.61 -1.65
C ILE A 82 0.42 -3.83 -2.00
N ARG A 83 0.93 -2.99 -2.90
CA ARG A 83 2.37 -2.78 -3.05
C ARG A 83 2.76 -1.56 -2.25
N PHE A 84 3.61 -1.72 -1.26
CA PHE A 84 4.27 -0.61 -0.58
C PHE A 84 5.62 -0.36 -1.26
N ASN A 85 5.77 0.77 -1.93
CA ASN A 85 7.06 1.26 -2.39
C ASN A 85 7.72 2.01 -1.23
N VAL A 86 8.69 1.43 -0.61
CA VAL A 86 9.35 1.99 0.59
C VAL A 86 10.64 2.68 0.18
N MET A 87 10.83 3.90 0.67
CA MET A 87 12.04 4.68 0.47
C MET A 87 12.53 5.26 1.79
N ASN A 88 13.78 4.99 2.13
CA ASN A 88 14.45 5.64 3.25
C ASN A 88 15.06 6.97 2.79
N LYS A 89 14.47 8.09 3.24
CA LYS A 89 14.99 9.46 3.02
C LYS A 89 15.66 10.04 4.26
N GLY A 90 15.78 9.24 5.32
CA GLY A 90 16.48 9.60 6.55
C GLY A 90 17.98 9.38 6.44
N GLU A 91 18.70 9.76 7.50
CA GLU A 91 20.14 9.58 7.64
C GLU A 91 20.51 8.26 8.34
N LEU A 92 19.53 7.64 9.01
CA LEU A 92 19.68 6.37 9.70
C LEU A 92 19.12 5.21 8.88
N GLU A 93 19.55 4.00 9.21
CA GLU A 93 18.92 2.78 8.75
C GLU A 93 17.51 2.67 9.34
N HIS A 94 16.53 2.29 8.53
CA HIS A 94 15.14 2.09 8.94
C HIS A 94 14.59 0.78 8.43
N GLU A 95 13.57 0.28 9.13
CA GLU A 95 12.83 -0.91 8.76
C GLU A 95 11.35 -0.57 8.59
N PHE A 96 10.68 -1.22 7.65
CA PHE A 96 9.24 -1.21 7.49
C PHE A 96 8.73 -2.63 7.66
N VAL A 97 8.05 -2.90 8.76
CA VAL A 97 7.42 -4.19 9.09
C VAL A 97 5.92 -3.98 9.19
N ILE A 98 5.14 -4.91 8.66
CA ILE A 98 3.68 -4.94 8.84
C ILE A 98 3.29 -6.19 9.62
N ASP A 99 2.60 -6.02 10.77
CA ASP A 99 2.16 -7.13 11.60
C ASP A 99 0.96 -6.73 12.47
N THR A 100 0.53 -7.66 13.31
CA THR A 100 -0.35 -7.33 14.43
C THR A 100 0.38 -6.46 15.44
N ILE A 101 -0.36 -5.67 16.21
CA ILE A 101 0.25 -4.85 17.30
C ILE A 101 0.99 -5.73 18.30
N GLU A 102 0.46 -6.94 18.58
CA GLU A 102 1.07 -7.90 19.50
C GLU A 102 2.34 -8.52 18.87
N GLY A 103 2.29 -8.90 17.59
CA GLY A 103 3.44 -9.45 16.86
C GLY A 103 4.61 -8.46 16.82
N ASN A 104 4.36 -7.19 16.46
CA ASN A 104 5.38 -6.15 16.48
C ASN A 104 5.97 -5.95 17.90
N ALA A 105 5.14 -6.02 18.95
CA ALA A 105 5.63 -5.88 20.32
C ALA A 105 6.53 -7.05 20.74
N GLU A 106 6.21 -8.28 20.35
CA GLU A 106 7.04 -9.47 20.60
C GLU A 106 8.33 -9.43 19.77
N HIS A 107 8.24 -9.10 18.50
CA HIS A 107 9.36 -8.99 17.59
C HIS A 107 10.35 -7.91 18.06
N LYS A 108 9.86 -6.74 18.49
CA LYS A 108 10.70 -5.68 19.07
C LYS A 108 11.53 -6.19 20.26
N ILE A 109 10.94 -6.97 21.16
CA ILE A 109 11.66 -7.56 22.31
C ILE A 109 12.74 -8.56 21.84
N ALA A 110 12.51 -9.27 20.76
CA ALA A 110 13.49 -10.19 20.18
C ALA A 110 14.67 -9.42 19.57
N MET A 111 14.39 -8.32 18.84
CA MET A 111 15.40 -7.44 18.24
C MET A 111 16.31 -6.77 19.26
N GLU A 112 15.77 -6.41 20.44
CA GLU A 112 16.59 -5.86 21.54
C GLU A 112 17.64 -6.85 22.07
N LYS A 113 17.43 -8.15 21.91
CA LYS A 113 18.30 -9.20 22.42
C LYS A 113 19.32 -9.72 21.43
N MET A 114 18.98 -9.65 20.17
CA MET A 114 19.81 -10.16 19.08
C MET A 114 19.63 -9.23 17.87
N ASP A 115 20.74 -8.74 17.33
CA ASP A 115 20.74 -8.05 16.04
C ASP A 115 20.55 -9.12 14.95
N MET A 116 19.28 -9.36 14.59
CA MET A 116 18.92 -10.35 13.57
C MET A 116 18.52 -9.62 12.30
N GLU A 117 19.27 -9.83 11.25
CA GLU A 117 18.78 -9.59 9.90
C GLU A 117 17.95 -10.79 9.48
N HIS A 118 16.68 -10.59 9.19
CA HIS A 118 15.84 -11.60 8.61
C HIS A 118 15.16 -11.05 7.35
N ASP A 119 14.95 -11.95 6.41
CA ASP A 119 14.35 -11.64 5.10
C ASP A 119 12.90 -12.13 5.10
N ASP A 120 12.08 -11.47 5.93
CA ASP A 120 10.67 -11.79 6.08
C ASP A 120 9.84 -11.08 5.00
N PRO A 121 8.85 -11.75 4.38
CA PRO A 121 8.11 -11.18 3.27
C PRO A 121 7.22 -9.99 3.65
N ASN A 122 6.95 -9.78 4.93
CA ASN A 122 6.18 -8.67 5.49
C ASN A 122 7.06 -7.49 5.95
N SER A 123 8.37 -7.55 5.70
CA SER A 123 9.31 -6.52 6.13
C SER A 123 10.32 -6.15 5.05
N ILE A 124 10.91 -4.98 5.21
CA ILE A 124 12.09 -4.55 4.46
C ILE A 124 12.93 -3.59 5.30
N ARG A 125 14.24 -3.83 5.33
CA ARG A 125 15.23 -3.00 5.99
C ARG A 125 16.06 -2.24 4.96
N LEU A 126 16.22 -0.93 5.14
CA LEU A 126 16.83 -0.05 4.14
C LEU A 126 17.84 0.89 4.78
N ASP A 127 19.04 0.90 4.24
CA ASP A 127 20.06 1.93 4.53
C ASP A 127 19.61 3.31 4.06
N GLU A 128 20.35 4.36 4.45
CA GLU A 128 20.19 5.73 3.94
C GLU A 128 20.08 5.76 2.41
N GLY A 129 19.02 6.38 1.90
CA GLY A 129 18.76 6.49 0.46
C GLY A 129 18.30 5.20 -0.22
N GLY A 130 18.19 4.11 0.54
CA GLY A 130 17.71 2.81 0.05
C GLY A 130 16.24 2.83 -0.34
N SER A 131 15.83 1.92 -1.22
CA SER A 131 14.44 1.73 -1.63
C SER A 131 14.16 0.27 -1.97
N GLY A 132 12.91 -0.14 -1.77
CA GLY A 132 12.46 -1.47 -2.11
C GLY A 132 10.94 -1.58 -1.98
N GLU A 133 10.42 -2.81 -2.04
CA GLU A 133 8.97 -3.02 -2.00
C GLU A 133 8.58 -4.15 -1.05
N VAL A 134 7.40 -4.03 -0.45
CA VAL A 134 6.67 -5.11 0.22
C VAL A 134 5.34 -5.26 -0.49
N ILE A 135 4.98 -6.48 -0.91
CA ILE A 135 3.69 -6.77 -1.53
C ILE A 135 2.92 -7.70 -0.62
N TRP A 136 1.76 -7.23 -0.14
CA TRP A 136 0.97 -7.94 0.86
C TRP A 136 -0.52 -7.96 0.53
N THR A 137 -1.15 -9.13 0.67
CA THR A 137 -2.60 -9.30 0.55
C THR A 137 -3.22 -9.34 1.93
N PHE A 138 -4.07 -8.37 2.26
CA PHE A 138 -4.74 -8.25 3.55
C PHE A 138 -6.01 -9.10 3.59
N ALA A 139 -5.88 -10.33 4.08
CA ALA A 139 -6.96 -11.32 4.04
C ALA A 139 -8.03 -11.12 5.11
N ASN A 140 -7.70 -10.49 6.24
CA ASN A 140 -8.56 -10.37 7.41
C ASN A 140 -8.82 -8.91 7.78
N GLU A 141 -10.02 -8.63 8.28
CA GLU A 141 -10.38 -7.35 8.87
C GLU A 141 -9.74 -7.21 10.25
N GLY A 142 -9.40 -5.99 10.62
CA GLY A 142 -8.84 -5.70 11.93
C GLY A 142 -8.02 -4.42 11.98
N ALA A 143 -7.46 -4.19 13.15
CA ALA A 143 -6.45 -3.17 13.39
C ALA A 143 -5.08 -3.85 13.46
N PHE A 144 -4.19 -3.44 12.59
CA PHE A 144 -2.81 -3.88 12.49
C PHE A 144 -1.88 -2.69 12.58
N GLU A 145 -0.59 -2.94 12.49
CA GLU A 145 0.42 -1.90 12.64
C GLU A 145 1.54 -2.06 11.62
N PHE A 146 2.09 -0.96 11.16
CA PHE A 146 3.40 -0.93 10.55
C PHE A 146 4.36 -0.21 11.48
N ALA A 147 5.62 -0.67 11.55
CA ALA A 147 6.59 -0.18 12.51
C ALA A 147 8.02 -0.28 12.00
N CYS A 148 8.92 0.49 12.61
CA CYS A 148 10.35 0.23 12.61
C CYS A 148 10.73 -0.39 13.95
N LEU A 149 11.25 -1.63 13.94
CA LEU A 149 11.56 -2.38 15.16
C LEU A 149 13.05 -2.32 15.53
N ILE A 150 13.83 -1.54 14.81
CA ILE A 150 15.19 -1.20 15.19
C ILE A 150 15.17 -0.55 16.59
N PRO A 151 16.02 -0.98 17.54
CA PRO A 151 15.99 -0.50 18.92
C PRO A 151 15.98 1.03 19.03
N GLY A 152 14.99 1.59 19.72
CA GLY A 152 14.81 3.02 19.95
C GLY A 152 13.96 3.74 18.90
N HIS A 153 13.76 3.17 17.70
CA HIS A 153 13.01 3.83 16.61
C HIS A 153 11.51 3.83 16.89
N TYR A 154 10.98 2.71 17.37
CA TYR A 154 9.57 2.61 17.76
C TYR A 154 9.21 3.64 18.85
N GLU A 155 10.04 3.77 19.88
CA GLU A 155 9.87 4.73 20.97
C GLU A 155 9.99 6.19 20.51
N SER A 156 10.69 6.43 19.39
CA SER A 156 10.80 7.73 18.74
C SER A 156 9.62 8.04 17.81
N GLY A 157 8.56 7.21 17.87
CA GLY A 157 7.31 7.44 17.14
C GLY A 157 7.22 6.74 15.77
N MET A 158 8.20 5.90 15.42
CA MET A 158 8.26 5.29 14.10
C MET A 158 7.34 4.06 14.00
N HIS A 159 6.04 4.29 14.07
CA HIS A 159 4.99 3.31 13.87
C HIS A 159 3.68 3.97 13.48
N GLY A 160 2.74 3.21 12.92
CA GLY A 160 1.43 3.72 12.56
C GLY A 160 0.37 2.64 12.35
N PRO A 161 -0.92 3.00 12.48
CA PRO A 161 -2.01 2.05 12.36
C PRO A 161 -2.28 1.66 10.90
N ILE A 162 -2.62 0.38 10.71
CA ILE A 162 -3.27 -0.16 9.52
C ILE A 162 -4.69 -0.57 9.94
N THR A 163 -5.70 0.02 9.33
CA THR A 163 -7.09 -0.41 9.50
C THR A 163 -7.51 -1.19 8.25
N VAL A 164 -7.82 -2.48 8.42
CA VAL A 164 -8.38 -3.31 7.36
C VAL A 164 -9.87 -3.49 7.63
N GLY A 165 -10.70 -2.98 6.72
CA GLY A 165 -12.15 -3.07 6.82
C GLY A 165 -12.77 -3.71 5.59
N GLU A 166 -14.11 -3.88 5.63
CA GLU A 166 -14.83 -4.28 4.42
C GLU A 166 -14.41 -3.34 3.27
N LYS A 167 -14.22 -3.93 2.08
CA LYS A 167 -14.01 -3.12 0.88
C LYS A 167 -15.20 -2.19 0.78
N MET A 168 -15.04 -0.97 1.28
CA MET A 168 -16.04 0.06 1.03
C MET A 168 -16.19 0.05 -0.48
N ALA A 169 -17.33 -0.42 -0.96
CA ALA A 169 -17.65 -0.36 -2.38
C ALA A 169 -17.31 1.08 -2.74
N LYS A 170 -16.30 1.27 -3.62
CA LYS A 170 -15.83 2.59 -4.06
C LYS A 170 -17.10 3.35 -4.30
N ALA A 171 -17.42 4.29 -3.39
CA ALA A 171 -18.76 4.89 -3.36
C ALA A 171 -19.00 5.31 -4.79
N GLU A 172 -20.00 4.73 -5.46
CA GLU A 172 -20.22 4.97 -6.87
C GLU A 172 -20.33 6.48 -6.97
N VAL A 173 -19.30 7.08 -7.59
CA VAL A 173 -19.16 8.54 -7.58
C VAL A 173 -20.36 9.05 -8.34
N VAL A 174 -21.41 9.41 -7.60
CA VAL A 174 -22.68 9.85 -8.17
C VAL A 174 -22.48 11.27 -8.67
N TYR A 175 -22.27 11.35 -9.96
CA TYR A 175 -22.17 12.65 -10.63
C TYR A 175 -23.54 13.33 -10.70
N THR A 176 -23.58 14.57 -10.32
CA THR A 176 -24.77 15.43 -10.50
C THR A 176 -24.60 16.27 -11.76
N LYS A 177 -25.66 16.36 -12.54
CA LYS A 177 -25.72 17.24 -13.71
C LYS A 177 -25.98 18.67 -13.29
N GLY A 178 -25.30 19.63 -13.92
CA GLY A 178 -25.52 21.04 -13.68
C GLY A 178 -25.07 21.89 -14.84
N THR A 179 -25.53 23.15 -14.85
CA THR A 179 -25.12 24.18 -15.81
C THR A 179 -24.35 25.27 -15.09
N ILE A 180 -23.15 25.57 -15.55
CA ILE A 180 -22.32 26.65 -15.00
C ILE A 180 -22.96 27.97 -15.37
N THR A 181 -23.34 28.78 -14.37
CA THR A 181 -23.95 30.11 -14.60
C THR A 181 -22.99 31.25 -14.37
N LYS A 182 -21.90 31.04 -13.63
CA LYS A 182 -20.84 32.04 -13.43
C LYS A 182 -19.52 31.37 -13.02
N VAL A 183 -18.42 31.88 -13.56
CA VAL A 183 -17.06 31.47 -13.16
C VAL A 183 -16.31 32.69 -12.61
N ASN A 184 -15.70 32.54 -11.44
CA ASN A 184 -14.81 33.56 -10.86
C ASN A 184 -13.44 32.91 -10.56
N ALA A 185 -12.59 32.91 -11.56
CA ALA A 185 -11.25 32.31 -11.49
C ALA A 185 -10.38 32.93 -10.38
N LYS A 186 -10.48 34.25 -10.16
CA LYS A 186 -9.68 34.94 -9.13
C LYS A 186 -9.96 34.48 -7.71
N SER A 187 -11.19 34.02 -7.42
CA SER A 187 -11.60 33.59 -6.08
C SER A 187 -11.78 32.07 -5.96
N GLY A 188 -11.50 31.30 -7.03
CA GLY A 188 -11.70 29.84 -7.06
C GLY A 188 -13.17 29.45 -6.82
N LYS A 189 -14.11 30.21 -7.41
CA LYS A 189 -15.55 29.99 -7.21
C LYS A 189 -16.27 29.80 -8.53
N VAL A 190 -17.21 28.86 -8.54
CA VAL A 190 -18.12 28.61 -9.66
C VAL A 190 -19.57 28.60 -9.15
N THR A 191 -20.48 29.19 -9.87
CA THR A 191 -21.91 29.12 -9.60
C THR A 191 -22.55 28.13 -10.56
N ILE A 192 -23.19 27.11 -10.03
CA ILE A 192 -23.77 26.03 -10.79
C ILE A 192 -25.28 25.95 -10.47
N ASP A 193 -26.08 25.87 -11.49
CA ASP A 193 -27.48 25.46 -11.41
C ASP A 193 -27.52 23.94 -11.57
N HIS A 194 -27.77 23.23 -10.48
CA HIS A 194 -27.53 21.78 -10.40
C HIS A 194 -28.79 20.99 -10.04
N GLY A 195 -28.84 19.74 -10.46
CA GLY A 195 -29.78 18.74 -10.00
C GLY A 195 -29.57 18.37 -8.53
N PRO A 196 -30.32 17.41 -7.99
CA PRO A 196 -30.14 16.97 -6.61
C PRO A 196 -28.71 16.46 -6.35
N LEU A 197 -28.07 16.94 -5.29
CA LEU A 197 -26.80 16.41 -4.77
C LEU A 197 -27.13 15.31 -3.75
N LEU A 198 -27.24 14.07 -4.22
CA LEU A 198 -27.69 12.94 -3.39
C LEU A 198 -26.72 12.64 -2.24
N ASN A 199 -25.43 12.83 -2.44
CA ASN A 199 -24.39 12.65 -1.44
C ASN A 199 -24.42 13.70 -0.32
N LEU A 200 -25.17 14.79 -0.49
CA LEU A 200 -25.30 15.89 0.47
C LEU A 200 -26.73 16.10 0.94
N ASP A 201 -27.67 15.25 0.48
CA ASP A 201 -29.11 15.39 0.74
C ASP A 201 -29.66 16.79 0.40
N MET A 202 -29.16 17.35 -0.73
CA MET A 202 -29.51 18.69 -1.17
C MET A 202 -30.40 18.62 -2.42
N PRO A 203 -31.51 19.38 -2.46
CA PRO A 203 -32.37 19.44 -3.64
C PRO A 203 -31.71 20.23 -4.77
N ALA A 204 -32.29 20.12 -5.98
CA ALA A 204 -31.87 20.91 -7.12
C ALA A 204 -31.97 22.42 -6.82
N MET A 205 -30.89 23.16 -7.05
CA MET A 205 -30.84 24.61 -6.80
C MET A 205 -29.63 25.25 -7.51
N LYS A 206 -29.60 26.58 -7.45
CA LYS A 206 -28.45 27.34 -7.89
C LYS A 206 -27.61 27.77 -6.70
N MET A 207 -26.32 27.38 -6.66
CA MET A 207 -25.44 27.75 -5.57
C MET A 207 -23.98 27.90 -5.99
N VAL A 208 -23.17 28.42 -5.08
CA VAL A 208 -21.74 28.69 -5.29
C VAL A 208 -20.92 27.57 -4.67
N PHE A 209 -20.04 26.97 -5.48
CA PHE A 209 -19.04 26.00 -5.06
C PHE A 209 -17.64 26.59 -5.15
N ARG A 210 -16.70 26.00 -4.44
CA ARG A 210 -15.28 26.17 -4.72
C ARG A 210 -14.84 25.12 -5.76
N ALA A 211 -13.77 25.44 -6.46
CA ALA A 211 -13.05 24.49 -7.29
C ALA A 211 -11.57 24.92 -7.30
N ASP A 212 -10.69 23.96 -7.56
CA ASP A 212 -9.27 24.27 -7.74
C ASP A 212 -9.01 25.00 -9.04
N GLU A 213 -7.80 25.51 -9.20
CA GLU A 213 -7.40 26.32 -10.35
C GLU A 213 -7.46 25.53 -11.66
N ALA A 214 -7.07 24.24 -11.62
CA ALA A 214 -7.06 23.36 -12.79
C ALA A 214 -8.49 23.05 -13.27
N MET A 215 -9.43 22.83 -12.33
CA MET A 215 -10.84 22.63 -12.65
C MET A 215 -11.48 23.93 -13.17
N ILE A 216 -11.21 25.06 -12.50
CA ILE A 216 -11.74 26.39 -12.93
C ILE A 216 -11.31 26.72 -14.36
N ALA A 217 -10.08 26.38 -14.74
CA ALA A 217 -9.57 26.61 -16.09
C ALA A 217 -10.33 25.85 -17.19
N GLN A 218 -11.01 24.74 -16.81
CA GLN A 218 -11.82 23.92 -17.71
C GLN A 218 -13.30 24.33 -17.74
N MET A 219 -13.71 25.27 -16.87
CA MET A 219 -15.10 25.69 -16.69
C MET A 219 -15.43 26.97 -17.46
N SER A 220 -16.57 26.96 -18.15
CA SER A 220 -17.08 28.13 -18.88
C SER A 220 -18.54 28.41 -18.55
N GLU A 221 -18.96 29.67 -18.55
CA GLU A 221 -20.35 30.05 -18.36
C GLU A 221 -21.23 29.46 -19.49
N GLY A 222 -22.37 28.87 -19.12
CA GLY A 222 -23.27 28.15 -20.02
C GLY A 222 -22.91 26.70 -20.27
N GLN A 223 -21.78 26.20 -19.76
CA GLN A 223 -21.35 24.81 -19.94
C GLN A 223 -22.21 23.86 -19.08
N ASN A 224 -22.67 22.75 -19.69
CA ASN A 224 -23.25 21.63 -18.96
C ASN A 224 -22.13 20.70 -18.50
N ILE A 225 -22.17 20.33 -17.24
CA ILE A 225 -21.18 19.47 -16.60
C ILE A 225 -21.84 18.34 -15.81
N GLU A 226 -21.09 17.28 -15.60
CA GLU A 226 -21.35 16.29 -14.57
C GLU A 226 -20.23 16.43 -13.50
N PHE A 227 -20.63 16.64 -12.26
CA PHE A 227 -19.68 16.93 -11.20
C PHE A 227 -20.06 16.28 -9.86
N VAL A 228 -19.07 16.17 -8.99
CA VAL A 228 -19.25 15.80 -7.58
C VAL A 228 -18.84 16.99 -6.73
N ALA A 229 -19.64 17.27 -5.70
CA ALA A 229 -19.31 18.28 -4.70
C ALA A 229 -19.28 17.65 -3.32
N GLU A 230 -18.28 18.05 -2.53
CA GLU A 230 -18.06 17.57 -1.16
C GLU A 230 -17.72 18.73 -0.22
N PRO A 231 -18.00 18.59 1.08
CA PRO A 231 -17.58 19.59 2.06
C PRO A 231 -16.07 19.45 2.35
N VAL A 232 -15.27 20.34 1.79
CA VAL A 232 -13.83 20.41 2.06
C VAL A 232 -13.55 21.60 2.98
N LYS A 233 -13.04 21.34 4.19
CA LYS A 233 -12.79 22.37 5.24
C LYS A 233 -14.02 23.27 5.49
N GLY A 234 -15.20 22.64 5.53
CA GLY A 234 -16.47 23.33 5.78
C GLY A 234 -17.02 24.16 4.61
N LYS A 235 -16.48 23.97 3.40
CA LYS A 235 -16.94 24.65 2.18
C LYS A 235 -17.28 23.65 1.10
N LEU A 236 -18.41 23.82 0.44
CA LEU A 236 -18.77 22.97 -0.69
C LEU A 236 -17.81 23.20 -1.86
N THR A 237 -17.13 22.14 -2.25
CA THR A 237 -16.08 22.16 -3.25
C THR A 237 -16.37 21.10 -4.31
N VAL A 238 -16.21 21.44 -5.59
CA VAL A 238 -16.21 20.48 -6.69
C VAL A 238 -14.93 19.65 -6.58
N THR A 239 -15.08 18.36 -6.36
CA THR A 239 -13.95 17.43 -6.19
C THR A 239 -13.71 16.58 -7.44
N HIS A 240 -14.74 16.39 -8.27
CA HIS A 240 -14.64 15.68 -9.55
C HIS A 240 -15.43 16.41 -10.63
N LEU A 241 -14.92 16.43 -11.84
CA LEU A 241 -15.53 17.03 -13.03
C LEU A 241 -15.40 16.08 -14.20
N LYS A 242 -16.52 15.93 -14.97
CA LYS A 242 -16.57 15.20 -16.24
C LYS A 242 -16.91 16.14 -17.37
#